data_bb8f8837996d4892a3e9cc3c225787ea
#
_entry.id   bb8f8837996d4892a3e9cc3c225787ea
#
_cell.length_a   1.000
_cell.length_b   1.000
_cell.length_c   1.000
_cell.angle_alpha   90.00
_cell.angle_beta   90.00
_cell.angle_gamma   90.00
#
_symmetry.space_group_name_H-M   'P 1'
#
loop_
_entity.id
_entity.type
_entity.pdbx_description
1 polymer ?
#
loop_
_entity_poly.entity_id
_entity_poly.type
_entity_poly.pdbx_seq_one_letter_code
_entity_poly.pdbx_strand_id
1 'polypeptide(L)'
;MQDGCTVILPTYREEANIGRMIDTLRDMYPEFHVLVMDDNSPDRTQDIVRERMKDDDHVRLCVRDPNDRGLSASIFQGIMETKTRFFINMDSDFQHPPSALKGMYDQLSNGAQLSIGVRKDRSNLSSFGRWIGSWGAHYLAAFTLRMHDKQTSSDIMSGLFGGDTELCKGVIREYGSEFQMKGFKALFDLMKYVPKDLRIEEYTFEFGERAGGESKLTGGIVIALLMQCDGWGRSIARILRNVLERS
;
A
#
# COMPACT_ATOMS: atom_id res chain seq x y z
N MET A 1 -23.31 -0.70 -0.79
CA MET A 1 -22.07 0.08 -0.65
C MET A 1 -22.39 1.53 -1.03
N GLN A 2 -21.77 2.51 -0.37
CA GLN A 2 -21.92 3.92 -0.76
C GLN A 2 -21.09 4.17 -2.03
N ASP A 3 -21.63 4.98 -2.95
CA ASP A 3 -20.83 5.48 -4.06
C ASP A 3 -19.69 6.36 -3.53
N GLY A 4 -18.58 6.43 -4.24
CA GLY A 4 -17.42 7.25 -3.86
C GLY A 4 -16.16 6.44 -3.57
N CYS A 5 -15.20 7.10 -2.94
CA CYS A 5 -13.86 6.58 -2.66
C CYS A 5 -13.47 6.77 -1.19
N THR A 6 -12.76 5.78 -0.64
CA THR A 6 -12.08 5.90 0.66
C THR A 6 -10.58 5.91 0.42
N VAL A 7 -9.91 6.95 0.90
CA VAL A 7 -8.44 7.00 0.96
C VAL A 7 -7.98 6.31 2.24
N ILE A 8 -7.22 5.24 2.09
CA ILE A 8 -6.65 4.48 3.21
C ILE A 8 -5.24 5.01 3.47
N LEU A 9 -4.99 5.44 4.71
CA LEU A 9 -3.71 5.96 5.18
C LEU A 9 -3.16 5.02 6.27
N PRO A 10 -2.32 4.03 5.93
CA PRO A 10 -1.62 3.26 6.95
C PRO A 10 -0.59 4.13 7.66
N THR A 11 -0.61 4.16 8.99
CA THR A 11 0.23 5.06 9.80
C THR A 11 0.92 4.34 10.96
N TYR A 12 2.15 4.77 11.23
CA TYR A 12 2.88 4.47 12.45
C TYR A 12 3.91 5.57 12.73
N ARG A 13 3.69 6.37 13.78
CA ARG A 13 4.52 7.55 14.13
C ARG A 13 4.57 8.58 13.02
N GLU A 14 3.41 9.11 12.67
CA GLU A 14 3.23 10.09 11.60
C GLU A 14 2.68 11.44 12.14
N GLU A 15 2.93 11.78 13.42
CA GLU A 15 2.44 13.01 14.04
C GLU A 15 2.84 14.30 13.27
N ALA A 16 3.99 14.27 12.57
CA ALA A 16 4.46 15.41 11.80
C ALA A 16 3.67 15.64 10.50
N ASN A 17 3.05 14.59 9.93
CA ASN A 17 2.49 14.61 8.59
C ASN A 17 0.97 14.41 8.56
N ILE A 18 0.43 13.56 9.45
CA ILE A 18 -0.93 13.04 9.33
C ILE A 18 -2.00 14.14 9.34
N GLY A 19 -1.85 15.16 10.17
CA GLY A 19 -2.82 16.26 10.23
C GLY A 19 -2.89 17.02 8.91
N ARG A 20 -1.74 17.43 8.39
CA ARG A 20 -1.64 18.14 7.11
C ARG A 20 -2.13 17.27 5.93
N MET A 21 -1.84 15.96 5.97
CA MET A 21 -2.32 15.05 4.93
C MET A 21 -3.84 14.96 4.92
N ILE A 22 -4.48 14.79 6.08
CA ILE A 22 -5.95 14.77 6.19
C ILE A 22 -6.54 16.09 5.69
N ASP A 23 -6.04 17.22 6.18
CA ASP A 23 -6.51 18.55 5.81
C ASP A 23 -6.41 18.74 4.28
N THR A 24 -5.27 18.39 3.66
CA THR A 24 -5.06 18.45 2.20
C THR A 24 -6.06 17.57 1.42
N LEU A 25 -6.28 16.34 1.88
CA LEU A 25 -7.21 15.41 1.22
C LEU A 25 -8.65 15.91 1.31
N ARG A 26 -9.07 16.45 2.45
CA ARG A 26 -10.41 16.98 2.66
C ARG A 26 -10.66 18.26 1.84
N ASP A 27 -9.65 19.12 1.74
CA ASP A 27 -9.72 20.32 0.90
C ASP A 27 -9.83 19.98 -0.60
N MET A 28 -9.05 19.00 -1.07
CA MET A 28 -9.04 18.61 -2.49
C MET A 28 -10.22 17.72 -2.89
N TYR A 29 -10.70 16.88 -1.97
CA TYR A 29 -11.70 15.83 -2.23
C TYR A 29 -12.75 15.77 -1.12
N PRO A 30 -13.62 16.78 -1.00
CA PRO A 30 -14.61 16.84 0.08
C PRO A 30 -15.61 15.66 0.10
N GLU A 31 -15.81 14.98 -1.03
CA GLU A 31 -16.67 13.79 -1.15
C GLU A 31 -15.97 12.47 -0.82
N PHE A 32 -14.64 12.45 -0.69
CA PHE A 32 -13.92 11.23 -0.33
C PHE A 32 -13.90 11.01 1.18
N HIS A 33 -13.91 9.77 1.59
CA HIS A 33 -13.64 9.39 2.97
C HIS A 33 -12.14 9.20 3.18
N VAL A 34 -11.66 9.54 4.37
CA VAL A 34 -10.28 9.27 4.80
C VAL A 34 -10.30 8.27 5.95
N LEU A 35 -9.69 7.13 5.76
CA LEU A 35 -9.56 6.08 6.77
C LEU A 35 -8.11 5.95 7.20
N VAL A 36 -7.79 6.42 8.39
CA VAL A 36 -6.47 6.27 9.00
C VAL A 36 -6.40 4.92 9.70
N MET A 37 -5.47 4.07 9.27
CA MET A 37 -5.19 2.75 9.85
C MET A 37 -3.91 2.86 10.68
N ASP A 38 -4.07 3.09 11.98
CA ASP A 38 -2.94 3.35 12.87
C ASP A 38 -2.45 2.08 13.58
N ASP A 39 -1.19 1.72 13.36
CA ASP A 39 -0.53 0.55 13.98
C ASP A 39 -0.18 0.78 15.46
N ASN A 40 -1.10 1.42 16.20
CA ASN A 40 -0.96 1.78 17.61
C ASN A 40 0.27 2.67 17.84
N SER A 41 0.29 3.84 17.23
CA SER A 41 1.34 4.84 17.37
C SER A 41 1.47 5.31 18.82
N PRO A 42 2.69 5.40 19.36
CA PRO A 42 2.92 5.89 20.72
C PRO A 42 3.06 7.42 20.81
N ASP A 43 3.09 8.13 19.66
CA ASP A 43 3.16 9.57 19.54
C ASP A 43 1.76 10.19 19.43
N ARG A 44 1.68 11.46 19.06
CA ARG A 44 0.41 12.19 18.94
C ARG A 44 -0.39 11.89 17.67
N THR A 45 0.03 10.94 16.84
CA THR A 45 -0.66 10.59 15.58
C THR A 45 -2.17 10.38 15.79
N GLN A 46 -2.54 9.55 16.76
CA GLN A 46 -3.95 9.25 17.03
C GLN A 46 -4.75 10.45 17.52
N ASP A 47 -4.14 11.28 18.37
CA ASP A 47 -4.81 12.47 18.92
C ASP A 47 -5.09 13.51 17.84
N ILE A 48 -4.13 13.68 16.92
CA ILE A 48 -4.28 14.56 15.77
C ILE A 48 -5.44 14.10 14.87
N VAL A 49 -5.57 12.80 14.62
CA VAL A 49 -6.68 12.27 13.81
C VAL A 49 -8.02 12.43 14.54
N ARG A 50 -8.09 12.12 15.84
CA ARG A 50 -9.31 12.29 16.64
C ARG A 50 -9.81 13.74 16.66
N GLU A 51 -8.88 14.70 16.59
CA GLU A 51 -9.26 16.12 16.53
C GLU A 51 -9.99 16.43 15.22
N ARG A 52 -9.50 15.95 14.05
CA ARG A 52 -10.17 16.12 12.77
C ARG A 52 -11.53 15.42 12.70
N MET A 53 -11.64 14.29 13.35
CA MET A 53 -12.92 13.53 13.41
C MET A 53 -14.04 14.27 14.16
N LYS A 54 -13.74 15.26 14.99
CA LYS A 54 -14.78 16.02 15.69
C LYS A 54 -15.62 16.87 14.75
N ASP A 55 -14.99 17.37 13.70
CA ASP A 55 -15.57 18.35 12.78
C ASP A 55 -15.87 17.78 11.39
N ASP A 56 -15.47 16.51 11.14
CA ASP A 56 -15.61 15.88 9.82
C ASP A 56 -15.91 14.36 9.91
N ASP A 57 -17.15 14.00 9.64
CA ASP A 57 -17.62 12.61 9.63
C ASP A 57 -17.01 11.73 8.51
N HIS A 58 -16.33 12.34 7.53
CA HIS A 58 -15.62 11.62 6.48
C HIS A 58 -14.24 11.14 6.94
N VAL A 59 -13.74 11.62 8.08
CA VAL A 59 -12.48 11.16 8.66
C VAL A 59 -12.74 10.07 9.70
N ARG A 60 -12.06 8.95 9.58
CA ARG A 60 -12.16 7.83 10.52
C ARG A 60 -10.78 7.35 10.94
N LEU A 61 -10.68 6.94 12.20
CA LEU A 61 -9.49 6.31 12.77
C LEU A 61 -9.81 4.85 13.14
N CYS A 62 -8.96 3.93 12.70
CA CYS A 62 -8.92 2.56 13.19
C CYS A 62 -7.56 2.34 13.88
N VAL A 63 -7.56 2.19 15.19
CA VAL A 63 -6.36 1.81 15.96
C VAL A 63 -6.25 0.30 15.97
N ARG A 64 -5.14 -0.24 15.45
CA ARG A 64 -4.93 -1.66 15.29
C ARG A 64 -4.30 -2.29 16.53
N ASP A 65 -4.46 -3.61 16.67
CA ASP A 65 -3.81 -4.36 17.75
C ASP A 65 -2.28 -4.21 17.65
N PRO A 66 -1.58 -3.83 18.74
CA PRO A 66 -0.13 -3.69 18.75
C PRO A 66 0.61 -5.01 18.49
N ASN A 67 -0.04 -6.15 18.66
CA ASN A 67 0.53 -7.47 18.37
C ASN A 67 0.45 -7.85 16.89
N ASP A 68 -0.41 -7.17 16.11
CA ASP A 68 -0.64 -7.42 14.68
C ASP A 68 -0.13 -6.26 13.79
N ARG A 69 0.95 -5.62 14.17
CA ARG A 69 1.57 -4.55 13.39
C ARG A 69 2.11 -5.06 12.07
N GLY A 70 1.91 -4.29 11.02
CA GLY A 70 2.45 -4.56 9.70
C GLY A 70 1.77 -3.75 8.61
N LEU A 71 2.56 -3.17 7.71
CA LEU A 71 2.05 -2.30 6.64
C LEU A 71 1.00 -3.02 5.78
N SER A 72 1.29 -4.25 5.34
CA SER A 72 0.33 -5.03 4.53
C SER A 72 -0.93 -5.37 5.32
N ALA A 73 -0.80 -5.76 6.60
CA ALA A 73 -1.94 -6.05 7.46
C ALA A 73 -2.83 -4.80 7.66
N SER A 74 -2.20 -3.63 7.86
CA SER A 74 -2.88 -2.35 7.96
C SER A 74 -3.68 -2.02 6.71
N ILE A 75 -3.08 -2.19 5.53
CA ILE A 75 -3.73 -1.95 4.23
C ILE A 75 -4.91 -2.92 4.02
N PHE A 76 -4.71 -4.22 4.22
CA PHE A 76 -5.78 -5.20 4.01
C PHE A 76 -6.95 -5.00 4.98
N GLN A 77 -6.67 -4.71 6.25
CA GLN A 77 -7.72 -4.37 7.18
C GLN A 77 -8.44 -3.08 6.75
N GLY A 78 -7.73 -2.06 6.27
CA GLY A 78 -8.31 -0.84 5.73
C GLY A 78 -9.24 -1.10 4.55
N ILE A 79 -8.86 -1.99 3.62
CA ILE A 79 -9.74 -2.43 2.53
C ILE A 79 -11.00 -3.10 3.09
N MET A 80 -10.87 -3.99 4.07
CA MET A 80 -12.01 -4.66 4.71
C MET A 80 -12.95 -3.69 5.44
N GLU A 81 -12.42 -2.62 6.04
CA GLU A 81 -13.18 -1.57 6.75
C GLU A 81 -13.81 -0.52 5.80
N THR A 82 -13.39 -0.48 4.54
CA THR A 82 -13.91 0.46 3.55
C THR A 82 -15.38 0.19 3.24
N LYS A 83 -16.20 1.26 3.17
CA LYS A 83 -17.66 1.18 2.92
C LYS A 83 -18.06 1.74 1.55
N THR A 84 -17.15 2.43 0.87
CA THR A 84 -17.36 3.01 -0.46
C THR A 84 -17.04 2.02 -1.56
N ARG A 85 -17.54 2.30 -2.76
CA ARG A 85 -17.33 1.46 -3.96
C ARG A 85 -15.86 1.26 -4.29
N PHE A 86 -15.06 2.33 -4.14
CA PHE A 86 -13.64 2.29 -4.42
C PHE A 86 -12.82 2.63 -3.19
N PHE A 87 -11.60 2.15 -3.16
CA PHE A 87 -10.58 2.59 -2.23
C PHE A 87 -9.31 3.02 -2.99
N ILE A 88 -8.51 3.89 -2.39
CA ILE A 88 -7.14 4.19 -2.82
C ILE A 88 -6.26 4.19 -1.57
N ASN A 89 -5.22 3.36 -1.56
CA ASN A 89 -4.21 3.34 -0.53
C ASN A 89 -3.05 4.27 -0.89
N MET A 90 -2.58 5.07 0.05
CA MET A 90 -1.41 5.92 -0.11
C MET A 90 -0.69 6.15 1.22
N ASP A 91 0.61 6.47 1.17
CA ASP A 91 1.38 6.85 2.35
C ASP A 91 1.07 8.29 2.78
N SER A 92 1.23 8.59 4.08
CA SER A 92 0.91 9.90 4.67
C SER A 92 2.06 10.93 4.64
N ASP A 93 3.22 10.58 4.07
CA ASP A 93 4.45 11.37 4.09
C ASP A 93 4.64 12.30 2.87
N PHE A 94 3.61 12.46 2.04
CA PHE A 94 3.60 13.25 0.80
C PHE A 94 4.53 12.74 -0.32
N GLN A 95 5.17 11.60 -0.18
CA GLN A 95 5.88 10.98 -1.30
C GLN A 95 4.92 10.56 -2.43
N HIS A 96 3.71 10.14 -2.06
CA HIS A 96 2.58 10.00 -2.97
C HIS A 96 1.82 11.33 -3.03
N PRO A 97 1.76 12.02 -4.18
CA PRO A 97 1.08 13.30 -4.27
C PRO A 97 -0.44 13.14 -4.19
N PRO A 98 -1.14 13.87 -3.30
CA PRO A 98 -2.60 13.83 -3.24
C PRO A 98 -3.29 14.09 -4.59
N SER A 99 -2.69 14.90 -5.46
CA SER A 99 -3.23 15.19 -6.81
C SER A 99 -3.36 13.96 -7.72
N ALA A 100 -2.64 12.87 -7.45
CA ALA A 100 -2.77 11.63 -8.21
C ALA A 100 -4.12 10.93 -8.00
N LEU A 101 -4.77 11.14 -6.86
CA LEU A 101 -6.00 10.43 -6.50
C LEU A 101 -7.15 10.70 -7.49
N LYS A 102 -7.25 11.94 -8.03
CA LYS A 102 -8.30 12.27 -9.01
C LYS A 102 -8.20 11.39 -10.26
N GLY A 103 -7.00 11.27 -10.84
CA GLY A 103 -6.80 10.47 -12.05
C GLY A 103 -7.02 8.99 -11.79
N MET A 104 -6.60 8.47 -10.63
CA MET A 104 -6.84 7.08 -10.25
C MET A 104 -8.33 6.80 -10.02
N TYR A 105 -9.03 7.70 -9.35
CA TYR A 105 -10.49 7.60 -9.16
C TYR A 105 -11.23 7.64 -10.49
N ASP A 106 -10.81 8.51 -11.43
CA ASP A 106 -11.41 8.57 -12.78
C ASP A 106 -11.22 7.25 -13.54
N GLN A 107 -10.03 6.62 -13.46
CA GLN A 107 -9.78 5.29 -14.03
C GLN A 107 -10.75 4.24 -13.46
N LEU A 108 -10.89 4.19 -12.12
CA LEU A 108 -11.80 3.26 -11.45
C LEU A 108 -13.26 3.52 -11.82
N SER A 109 -13.67 4.77 -11.86
CA SER A 109 -15.03 5.17 -12.25
C SER A 109 -15.36 4.84 -13.71
N ASN A 110 -14.34 4.81 -14.58
CA ASN A 110 -14.44 4.42 -15.99
C ASN A 110 -14.26 2.90 -16.21
N GLY A 111 -14.33 2.10 -15.14
CA GLY A 111 -14.39 0.65 -15.20
C GLY A 111 -13.07 -0.09 -15.01
N ALA A 112 -11.96 0.57 -14.65
CA ALA A 112 -10.82 -0.13 -14.13
C ALA A 112 -11.20 -0.80 -12.80
N GLN A 113 -10.70 -2.01 -12.58
CA GLN A 113 -10.95 -2.76 -11.36
C GLN A 113 -9.76 -2.64 -10.38
N LEU A 114 -8.58 -2.33 -10.93
CA LEU A 114 -7.41 -1.86 -10.19
C LEU A 114 -6.80 -0.66 -10.91
N SER A 115 -6.38 0.35 -10.14
CA SER A 115 -5.57 1.48 -10.58
C SER A 115 -4.27 1.48 -9.79
N ILE A 116 -3.13 1.46 -10.49
CA ILE A 116 -1.80 1.36 -9.88
C ILE A 116 -1.02 2.63 -10.17
N GLY A 117 -0.61 3.33 -9.12
CA GLY A 117 0.29 4.47 -9.25
C GLY A 117 1.69 4.02 -9.65
N VAL A 118 2.21 4.55 -10.76
CA VAL A 118 3.53 4.25 -11.29
C VAL A 118 4.42 5.49 -11.22
N ARG A 119 5.57 5.37 -10.61
CA ARG A 119 6.54 6.46 -10.52
C ARG A 119 7.14 6.77 -11.88
N LYS A 120 7.07 8.04 -12.30
CA LYS A 120 7.60 8.52 -13.59
C LYS A 120 9.11 8.35 -13.71
N ASP A 121 9.83 8.60 -12.62
CA ASP A 121 11.28 8.45 -12.58
C ASP A 121 11.70 7.55 -11.41
N ARG A 122 12.44 6.50 -11.75
CA ARG A 122 13.06 5.57 -10.78
C ARG A 122 14.55 5.83 -10.60
N SER A 123 15.14 6.80 -11.33
CA SER A 123 16.57 7.11 -11.29
C SER A 123 16.99 7.84 -10.00
N ASN A 124 16.07 8.52 -9.34
CA ASN A 124 16.31 9.26 -8.09
C ASN A 124 16.46 8.39 -6.82
N LEU A 125 16.64 7.08 -6.97
CA LEU A 125 17.04 6.21 -5.86
C LEU A 125 18.48 6.55 -5.47
N SER A 126 18.65 7.29 -4.40
CA SER A 126 19.90 7.92 -3.92
C SER A 126 21.06 6.96 -3.56
N SER A 127 21.01 5.68 -3.96
CA SER A 127 22.13 4.73 -3.85
C SER A 127 21.96 3.59 -4.85
N PHE A 128 23.07 3.25 -5.52
CA PHE A 128 23.18 2.16 -6.48
C PHE A 128 22.70 0.80 -5.92
N GLY A 129 22.97 0.52 -4.66
CA GLY A 129 22.49 -0.71 -3.99
C GLY A 129 20.96 -0.76 -3.82
N ARG A 130 20.30 0.37 -3.56
CA ARG A 130 18.83 0.47 -3.52
C ARG A 130 18.21 0.33 -4.89
N TRP A 131 18.87 0.86 -5.92
CA TRP A 131 18.46 0.72 -7.31
C TRP A 131 18.46 -0.75 -7.74
N ILE A 132 19.59 -1.49 -7.53
CA ILE A 132 19.69 -2.92 -7.84
C ILE A 132 18.66 -3.73 -7.05
N GLY A 133 18.48 -3.44 -5.75
CA GLY A 133 17.51 -4.13 -4.90
C GLY A 133 16.07 -3.91 -5.38
N SER A 134 15.72 -2.70 -5.80
CA SER A 134 14.39 -2.37 -6.32
C SER A 134 14.09 -3.06 -7.65
N TRP A 135 15.05 -3.10 -8.57
CA TRP A 135 14.91 -3.79 -9.85
C TRP A 135 14.83 -5.31 -9.67
N GLY A 136 15.73 -5.88 -8.87
CA GLY A 136 15.71 -7.31 -8.56
C GLY A 136 14.37 -7.74 -7.93
N ALA A 137 13.85 -6.94 -6.99
CA ALA A 137 12.56 -7.15 -6.38
C ALA A 137 11.41 -7.12 -7.40
N HIS A 138 11.43 -6.12 -8.29
CA HIS A 138 10.42 -6.00 -9.34
C HIS A 138 10.42 -7.20 -10.30
N TYR A 139 11.59 -7.58 -10.81
CA TYR A 139 11.70 -8.73 -11.72
C TYR A 139 11.30 -10.04 -11.07
N LEU A 140 11.65 -10.23 -9.79
CA LEU A 140 11.27 -11.40 -9.04
C LEU A 140 9.74 -11.51 -8.87
N ALA A 141 9.08 -10.40 -8.52
CA ALA A 141 7.64 -10.34 -8.40
C ALA A 141 6.95 -10.53 -9.76
N ALA A 142 7.45 -9.87 -10.82
CA ALA A 142 6.92 -10.03 -12.17
C ALA A 142 7.05 -11.49 -12.67
N PHE A 143 8.18 -12.15 -12.39
CA PHE A 143 8.36 -13.56 -12.69
C PHE A 143 7.37 -14.44 -11.95
N THR A 144 7.18 -14.20 -10.64
CA THR A 144 6.20 -14.94 -9.83
C THR A 144 4.79 -14.78 -10.39
N LEU A 145 4.36 -13.56 -10.73
CA LEU A 145 3.03 -13.32 -11.31
C LEU A 145 2.87 -14.04 -12.67
N ARG A 146 3.88 -14.01 -13.53
CA ARG A 146 3.85 -14.72 -14.82
C ARG A 146 3.76 -16.23 -14.66
N MET A 147 4.43 -16.80 -13.66
CA MET A 147 4.30 -18.25 -13.36
C MET A 147 2.87 -18.63 -12.97
N HIS A 148 2.09 -17.72 -12.41
CA HIS A 148 0.68 -17.89 -12.04
C HIS A 148 -0.30 -17.44 -13.13
N ASP A 149 0.16 -17.16 -14.34
CA ASP A 149 -0.66 -16.62 -15.44
C ASP A 149 -1.42 -15.33 -15.03
N LYS A 150 -0.75 -14.47 -14.23
CA LYS A 150 -1.30 -13.21 -13.76
C LYS A 150 -0.74 -12.01 -14.52
N GLN A 151 -1.53 -10.94 -14.58
CA GLN A 151 -1.06 -9.68 -15.14
C GLN A 151 0.06 -9.08 -14.29
N THR A 152 0.91 -8.29 -14.93
CA THR A 152 1.99 -7.55 -14.27
C THR A 152 1.75 -6.05 -14.44
N SER A 153 2.40 -5.25 -13.63
CA SER A 153 2.41 -3.79 -13.70
C SER A 153 3.83 -3.27 -13.82
N SER A 154 3.97 -2.08 -14.34
CA SER A 154 5.27 -1.36 -14.38
C SER A 154 5.81 -1.08 -12.97
N ASP A 155 4.95 -0.97 -11.94
CA ASP A 155 5.35 -0.82 -10.55
C ASP A 155 4.54 -1.70 -9.60
N ILE A 156 4.77 -3.02 -9.65
CA ILE A 156 4.13 -4.03 -8.78
C ILE A 156 4.39 -3.75 -7.28
N MET A 157 5.45 -2.99 -6.99
CA MET A 157 5.86 -2.65 -5.63
C MET A 157 5.31 -1.31 -5.15
N SER A 158 4.40 -0.70 -5.90
CA SER A 158 3.83 0.59 -5.54
C SER A 158 3.06 0.51 -4.22
N GLY A 159 3.24 1.53 -3.38
CA GLY A 159 2.39 1.77 -2.21
C GLY A 159 1.13 2.57 -2.57
N LEU A 160 1.10 3.22 -3.75
CA LEU A 160 -0.06 3.95 -4.26
C LEU A 160 -0.85 3.06 -5.21
N PHE A 161 -1.99 2.56 -4.77
CA PHE A 161 -2.89 1.76 -5.58
C PHE A 161 -4.32 1.83 -5.07
N GLY A 162 -5.28 1.60 -5.93
CA GLY A 162 -6.68 1.55 -5.58
C GLY A 162 -7.44 0.50 -6.38
N GLY A 163 -8.67 0.22 -5.98
CA GLY A 163 -9.47 -0.79 -6.66
C GLY A 163 -10.93 -0.81 -6.27
N ASP A 164 -11.67 -1.70 -6.93
CA ASP A 164 -13.02 -2.05 -6.53
C ASP A 164 -12.99 -2.75 -5.17
N THR A 165 -13.72 -2.18 -4.21
CA THR A 165 -13.67 -2.61 -2.82
C THR A 165 -14.17 -4.03 -2.63
N GLU A 166 -15.30 -4.40 -3.25
CA GLU A 166 -15.86 -5.74 -3.04
C GLU A 166 -15.06 -6.82 -3.74
N LEU A 167 -14.50 -6.54 -4.91
CA LEU A 167 -13.58 -7.45 -5.57
C LEU A 167 -12.38 -7.74 -4.65
N CYS A 168 -11.72 -6.69 -4.15
CA CYS A 168 -10.54 -6.85 -3.29
C CYS A 168 -10.88 -7.51 -1.95
N LYS A 169 -12.03 -7.18 -1.34
CA LYS A 169 -12.53 -7.88 -0.15
C LYS A 169 -12.78 -9.37 -0.41
N GLY A 170 -13.31 -9.72 -1.57
CA GLY A 170 -13.50 -11.12 -1.99
C GLY A 170 -12.17 -11.87 -2.00
N VAL A 171 -11.15 -11.28 -2.63
CA VAL A 171 -9.80 -11.86 -2.68
C VAL A 171 -9.18 -11.98 -1.28
N ILE A 172 -9.33 -10.97 -0.43
CA ILE A 172 -8.80 -11.00 0.95
C ILE A 172 -9.50 -12.07 1.78
N ARG A 173 -10.82 -12.24 1.66
CA ARG A 173 -11.58 -13.28 2.39
C ARG A 173 -11.17 -14.68 1.97
N GLU A 174 -10.93 -14.91 0.69
CA GLU A 174 -10.60 -16.22 0.14
C GLU A 174 -9.13 -16.60 0.34
N TYR A 175 -8.22 -15.65 0.14
CA TYR A 175 -6.77 -15.89 0.10
C TYR A 175 -5.96 -15.20 1.20
N GLY A 176 -6.60 -14.50 2.13
CA GLY A 176 -5.90 -13.70 3.15
C GLY A 176 -4.94 -14.49 4.04
N SER A 177 -5.19 -15.79 4.23
CA SER A 177 -4.27 -16.68 4.96
C SER A 177 -2.92 -16.89 4.25
N GLU A 178 -2.87 -16.67 2.93
CA GLU A 178 -1.67 -16.79 2.11
C GLU A 178 -0.86 -15.49 2.03
N PHE A 179 -1.45 -14.38 2.51
CA PHE A 179 -0.84 -13.06 2.44
C PHE A 179 0.26 -12.88 3.49
N GLN A 180 1.31 -12.17 3.11
CA GLN A 180 2.39 -11.83 4.04
C GLN A 180 2.02 -10.56 4.83
N MET A 181 1.28 -10.71 5.93
CA MET A 181 0.76 -9.59 6.73
C MET A 181 1.85 -8.66 7.29
N LYS A 182 3.03 -9.21 7.64
CA LYS A 182 4.21 -8.44 8.06
C LYS A 182 5.05 -7.93 6.88
N GLY A 183 4.58 -8.12 5.65
CA GLY A 183 5.23 -7.65 4.43
C GLY A 183 5.03 -6.15 4.20
N PHE A 184 5.76 -5.64 3.21
CA PHE A 184 5.72 -4.23 2.80
C PHE A 184 5.06 -4.03 1.43
N LYS A 185 4.53 -5.10 0.80
CA LYS A 185 4.08 -5.11 -0.59
C LYS A 185 2.70 -5.73 -0.74
N ALA A 186 1.70 -5.05 -0.15
CA ALA A 186 0.31 -5.48 -0.18
C ALA A 186 -0.23 -5.63 -1.61
N LEU A 187 0.12 -4.72 -2.52
CA LEU A 187 -0.28 -4.81 -3.93
C LEU A 187 0.19 -6.11 -4.57
N PHE A 188 1.44 -6.54 -4.33
CA PHE A 188 1.97 -7.78 -4.89
C PHE A 188 1.20 -9.01 -4.39
N ASP A 189 0.89 -9.08 -3.09
CA ASP A 189 0.09 -10.17 -2.54
C ASP A 189 -1.32 -10.18 -3.16
N LEU A 190 -1.96 -9.02 -3.31
CA LEU A 190 -3.27 -8.90 -3.94
C LEU A 190 -3.24 -9.37 -5.39
N MET A 191 -2.24 -8.94 -6.18
CA MET A 191 -2.11 -9.29 -7.60
C MET A 191 -1.90 -10.78 -7.85
N LYS A 192 -1.38 -11.55 -6.92
CA LYS A 192 -1.26 -13.01 -7.05
C LYS A 192 -2.62 -13.71 -7.16
N TYR A 193 -3.66 -13.15 -6.54
CA TYR A 193 -4.94 -13.83 -6.36
C TYR A 193 -6.11 -13.16 -7.08
N VAL A 194 -5.97 -11.92 -7.56
CA VAL A 194 -7.02 -11.31 -8.40
C VAL A 194 -7.25 -12.10 -9.69
N PRO A 195 -8.45 -12.04 -10.31
CA PRO A 195 -8.73 -12.63 -11.61
C PRO A 195 -7.70 -12.23 -12.68
N LYS A 196 -7.37 -13.13 -13.59
CA LYS A 196 -6.35 -12.88 -14.64
C LYS A 196 -6.79 -11.91 -15.73
N ASP A 197 -8.09 -11.76 -15.92
CA ASP A 197 -8.75 -10.89 -16.89
C ASP A 197 -9.15 -9.54 -16.30
N LEU A 198 -8.61 -9.21 -15.10
CA LEU A 198 -8.89 -7.97 -14.40
C LEU A 198 -8.46 -6.76 -15.24
N ARG A 199 -9.32 -5.74 -15.38
CA ARG A 199 -8.94 -4.48 -16.01
C ARG A 199 -8.10 -3.64 -15.06
N ILE A 200 -6.78 -3.65 -15.31
CA ILE A 200 -5.79 -2.85 -14.57
C ILE A 200 -5.42 -1.64 -15.40
N GLU A 201 -5.41 -0.46 -14.78
CA GLU A 201 -4.89 0.77 -15.38
C GLU A 201 -3.74 1.33 -14.53
N GLU A 202 -2.75 1.94 -15.19
CA GLU A 202 -1.62 2.58 -14.54
C GLU A 202 -1.76 4.10 -14.58
N TYR A 203 -1.52 4.75 -13.44
CA TYR A 203 -1.49 6.19 -13.33
C TYR A 203 -0.06 6.65 -13.02
N THR A 204 0.56 7.38 -13.94
CA THR A 204 1.94 7.86 -13.76
C THR A 204 1.95 9.14 -12.91
N PHE A 205 2.77 9.16 -11.86
CA PHE A 205 2.97 10.31 -10.99
C PHE A 205 4.44 10.63 -10.72
N GLU A 206 4.70 11.87 -10.33
CA GLU A 206 6.03 12.28 -9.86
C GLU A 206 6.15 11.97 -8.37
N PHE A 207 7.16 11.17 -8.01
CA PHE A 207 7.41 10.80 -6.62
C PHE A 207 8.01 11.99 -5.88
N GLY A 208 7.33 12.43 -4.82
CA GLY A 208 7.74 13.59 -4.04
C GLY A 208 8.92 13.31 -3.11
N GLU A 209 9.54 14.37 -2.62
CA GLU A 209 10.45 14.28 -1.49
C GLU A 209 9.65 14.03 -0.20
N ARG A 210 10.20 13.19 0.68
CA ARG A 210 9.56 12.91 1.97
C ARG A 210 9.51 14.17 2.81
N ALA A 211 8.34 14.55 3.29
CA ALA A 211 8.15 15.76 4.09
C ALA A 211 8.78 15.66 5.51
N GLY A 212 9.19 14.44 5.94
CA GLY A 212 9.85 14.17 7.23
C GLY A 212 9.95 12.68 7.52
N GLY A 213 10.77 12.30 8.50
CA GLY A 213 10.95 10.92 8.96
C GLY A 213 12.10 10.18 8.27
N GLU A 214 12.59 9.11 8.93
CA GLU A 214 13.69 8.27 8.42
C GLU A 214 13.15 7.09 7.61
N SER A 215 13.91 6.68 6.56
CA SER A 215 13.59 5.48 5.79
C SER A 215 13.86 4.24 6.65
N LYS A 216 12.83 3.46 6.93
CA LYS A 216 12.90 2.20 7.69
C LYS A 216 13.36 1.00 6.86
N LEU A 217 13.92 1.25 5.67
CA LEU A 217 14.38 0.21 4.73
C LEU A 217 15.69 -0.43 5.20
N THR A 218 15.61 -1.64 5.75
CA THR A 218 16.76 -2.47 6.13
C THR A 218 16.88 -3.69 5.23
N GLY A 219 18.04 -4.40 5.27
CA GLY A 219 18.31 -5.61 4.46
C GLY A 219 17.30 -6.75 4.57
N GLY A 220 16.38 -6.68 5.52
CA GLY A 220 15.25 -7.61 5.65
C GLY A 220 14.24 -7.57 4.51
N ILE A 221 14.26 -6.54 3.64
CA ILE A 221 13.28 -6.37 2.55
C ILE A 221 13.39 -7.46 1.49
N VAL A 222 14.61 -7.86 1.12
CA VAL A 222 14.81 -8.93 0.15
C VAL A 222 14.28 -10.26 0.69
N ILE A 223 14.53 -10.54 1.96
CA ILE A 223 14.01 -11.74 2.64
C ILE A 223 12.48 -11.69 2.72
N ALA A 224 11.92 -10.54 3.09
CA ALA A 224 10.46 -10.36 3.16
C ALA A 224 9.80 -10.57 1.78
N LEU A 225 10.41 -10.05 0.71
CA LEU A 225 9.93 -10.27 -0.64
C LEU A 225 10.01 -11.73 -1.07
N LEU A 226 11.13 -12.41 -0.78
CA LEU A 226 11.27 -13.84 -1.06
C LEU A 226 10.23 -14.67 -0.29
N MET A 227 9.86 -14.25 0.92
CA MET A 227 8.78 -14.88 1.69
C MET A 227 7.40 -14.68 1.05
N GLN A 228 7.20 -13.60 0.30
CA GLN A 228 5.98 -13.34 -0.47
C GLN A 228 5.94 -14.13 -1.80
N CYS A 229 7.09 -14.56 -2.32
CA CYS A 229 7.16 -15.50 -3.43
C CYS A 229 6.90 -16.91 -2.91
N ASP A 230 6.25 -17.74 -3.70
CA ASP A 230 5.77 -19.10 -3.35
C ASP A 230 6.82 -20.01 -2.67
N GLY A 231 6.55 -21.33 -2.63
CA GLY A 231 7.40 -22.30 -1.93
C GLY A 231 8.89 -22.23 -2.27
N TRP A 232 9.24 -21.91 -3.52
CA TRP A 232 10.64 -21.72 -3.94
C TRP A 232 11.29 -20.48 -3.31
N GLY A 233 10.58 -19.34 -3.28
CA GLY A 233 11.08 -18.11 -2.65
C GLY A 233 11.21 -18.26 -1.14
N ARG A 234 10.22 -18.89 -0.49
CA ARG A 234 10.28 -19.23 0.94
C ARG A 234 11.47 -20.14 1.27
N SER A 235 11.81 -21.08 0.41
CA SER A 235 12.97 -21.96 0.59
C SER A 235 14.29 -21.17 0.51
N ILE A 236 14.44 -20.28 -0.47
CA ILE A 236 15.61 -19.40 -0.61
C ILE A 236 15.71 -18.44 0.58
N ALA A 237 14.60 -17.82 1.00
CA ALA A 237 14.57 -16.92 2.15
C ALA A 237 15.04 -17.61 3.44
N ARG A 238 14.65 -18.86 3.64
CA ARG A 238 15.08 -19.67 4.79
C ARG A 238 16.59 -19.94 4.78
N ILE A 239 17.14 -20.27 3.61
CA ILE A 239 18.60 -20.48 3.45
C ILE A 239 19.36 -19.19 3.76
N LEU A 240 18.94 -18.06 3.17
CA LEU A 240 19.59 -16.76 3.39
C LEU A 240 19.53 -16.31 4.85
N ARG A 241 18.41 -16.52 5.53
CA ARG A 241 18.27 -16.22 6.96
C ARG A 241 19.27 -17.02 7.79
N ASN A 242 19.38 -18.32 7.54
CA ASN A 242 20.33 -19.19 8.25
C ASN A 242 21.80 -18.81 8.03
N VAL A 243 22.12 -18.24 6.85
CA VAL A 243 23.48 -17.74 6.57
C VAL A 243 23.75 -16.44 7.32
N LEU A 244 22.78 -15.52 7.35
CA LEU A 244 22.92 -14.21 8.04
C LEU A 244 22.93 -14.33 9.57
N GLU A 245 22.29 -15.35 10.14
CA GLU A 245 22.30 -15.63 11.58
C GLU A 245 23.60 -16.32 12.05
N ARG A 246 24.43 -16.80 11.11
CA ARG A 246 25.72 -17.46 11.38
C ARG A 246 26.94 -16.57 11.12
N SER A 247 26.74 -15.39 10.56
CA SER A 247 27.77 -14.37 10.30
C SER A 247 27.67 -13.22 11.33
#